data_8e9c3771a6f64fb167a37fd1499436b3
#
_entry.id   8e9c3771a6f64fb167a37fd1499436b3
#
_cell.length_a   1.000
_cell.length_b   1.000
_cell.length_c   1.000
_cell.angle_alpha   90.00
_cell.angle_beta   90.00
_cell.angle_gamma   90.00
#
_symmetry.space_group_name_H-M   'P 1'
#
loop_
_entity.id
_entity.type
_entity.pdbx_description
1 polymer ?
#
loop_
_entity_poly.entity_id
_entity_poly.type
_entity_poly.pdbx_seq_one_letter_code
_entity_poly.pdbx_strand_id
1 'polypeptide(L)'
;MAFIQYESRETIGLITINRPEALNALSSTVLSELNEVLDSIDIKTIRCVVITGAGEKAFVAGADVAEMSVMTESEATAFGGSGNAVFRKIEAFPIPVVAAVNGYALGGGNELALSCDIRICSENAVFGQPEAGLGITPGFGGTQRLARVIGSVSVAKELLYTCRNVKAEEALRIGLVSAVYPQADL
;
A
#
# COMPACT_ATOMS: atom_id res chain seq x y z
N MET A 1 -4.09 0.04 -21.27
CA MET A 1 -4.92 -0.70 -20.26
C MET A 1 -4.83 0.13 -18.98
N ALA A 2 -5.91 0.20 -18.21
CA ALA A 2 -5.88 0.87 -16.91
C ALA A 2 -5.04 0.06 -15.92
N PHE A 3 -4.24 0.74 -15.10
CA PHE A 3 -3.44 0.11 -14.04
C PHE A 3 -4.25 -0.18 -12.79
N ILE A 4 -5.40 0.46 -12.64
CA ILE A 4 -6.34 0.19 -11.54
C ILE A 4 -7.58 -0.47 -12.14
N GLN A 5 -7.88 -1.66 -11.65
CA GLN A 5 -9.12 -2.37 -11.97
C GLN A 5 -10.07 -2.24 -10.78
N TYR A 6 -11.34 -1.94 -11.06
CA TYR A 6 -12.39 -1.90 -10.04
C TYR A 6 -13.52 -2.85 -10.44
N GLU A 7 -13.91 -3.68 -9.48
CA GLU A 7 -15.02 -4.61 -9.62
C GLU A 7 -15.96 -4.47 -8.40
N SER A 8 -17.25 -4.35 -8.63
CA SER A 8 -18.25 -4.43 -7.59
C SER A 8 -18.73 -5.88 -7.45
N ARG A 9 -18.53 -6.47 -6.29
CA ARG A 9 -18.99 -7.81 -5.91
C ARG A 9 -20.03 -7.67 -4.81
N GLU A 10 -21.31 -7.66 -5.17
CA GLU A 10 -22.41 -7.38 -4.24
C GLU A 10 -22.22 -6.04 -3.52
N THR A 11 -21.85 -6.07 -2.23
CA THR A 11 -21.62 -4.91 -1.40
C THR A 11 -20.12 -4.61 -1.17
N ILE A 12 -19.22 -5.32 -1.85
CA ILE A 12 -17.76 -5.16 -1.75
C ILE A 12 -17.23 -4.53 -3.03
N GLY A 13 -16.47 -3.45 -2.90
CA GLY A 13 -15.68 -2.88 -3.97
C GLY A 13 -14.28 -3.48 -3.96
N LEU A 14 -13.89 -4.23 -4.98
CA LEU A 14 -12.55 -4.76 -5.13
C LEU A 14 -11.73 -3.87 -6.04
N ILE A 15 -10.65 -3.31 -5.52
CA ILE A 15 -9.63 -2.55 -6.26
C ILE A 15 -8.40 -3.44 -6.43
N THR A 16 -8.00 -3.67 -7.67
CA THR A 16 -6.79 -4.41 -8.00
C THR A 16 -5.78 -3.50 -8.69
N ILE A 17 -4.59 -3.35 -8.10
CA ILE A 17 -3.47 -2.66 -8.74
C ILE A 17 -2.86 -3.64 -9.74
N ASN A 18 -3.01 -3.35 -11.04
CA ASN A 18 -2.74 -4.27 -12.13
C ASN A 18 -1.58 -3.81 -13.02
N ARG A 19 -0.37 -3.94 -12.49
CA ARG A 19 0.90 -3.67 -13.18
C ARG A 19 1.94 -4.73 -12.80
N PRO A 20 1.63 -6.04 -12.95
CA PRO A 20 2.45 -7.12 -12.41
C PRO A 20 3.87 -7.18 -12.99
N GLU A 21 4.08 -6.69 -14.22
CA GLU A 21 5.39 -6.58 -14.88
C GLU A 21 6.36 -5.62 -14.15
N ALA A 22 5.80 -4.64 -13.41
CA ALA A 22 6.55 -3.72 -12.56
C ALA A 22 6.27 -3.97 -11.06
N LEU A 23 5.89 -5.21 -10.68
CA LEU A 23 5.54 -5.59 -9.30
C LEU A 23 4.51 -4.64 -8.67
N ASN A 24 3.57 -4.15 -9.47
CA ASN A 24 2.51 -3.22 -9.08
C ASN A 24 3.02 -1.87 -8.52
N ALA A 25 4.21 -1.43 -8.93
CA ALA A 25 4.82 -0.19 -8.46
C ALA A 25 3.94 1.04 -8.76
N LEU A 26 3.94 1.98 -7.81
CA LEU A 26 3.15 3.21 -7.86
C LEU A 26 3.85 4.25 -8.72
N SER A 27 3.31 4.50 -9.90
CA SER A 27 3.63 5.65 -10.75
C SER A 27 2.62 6.79 -10.52
N SER A 28 2.91 7.96 -11.06
CA SER A 28 1.96 9.09 -11.06
C SER A 28 0.62 8.70 -11.68
N THR A 29 0.63 7.89 -12.75
CA THR A 29 -0.58 7.38 -13.41
C THR A 29 -1.36 6.44 -12.49
N VAL A 30 -0.68 5.49 -11.82
CA VAL A 30 -1.32 4.58 -10.86
C VAL A 30 -2.00 5.34 -9.73
N LEU A 31 -1.32 6.35 -9.17
CA LEU A 31 -1.88 7.20 -8.11
C LEU A 31 -3.11 8.00 -8.60
N SER A 32 -3.05 8.56 -9.82
CA SER A 32 -4.18 9.28 -10.42
C SER A 32 -5.38 8.36 -10.62
N GLU A 33 -5.18 7.21 -11.26
CA GLU A 33 -6.25 6.23 -11.50
C GLU A 33 -6.85 5.71 -10.18
N LEU A 34 -6.02 5.46 -9.16
CA LEU A 34 -6.50 5.06 -7.83
C LEU A 34 -7.38 6.14 -7.20
N ASN A 35 -6.95 7.41 -7.32
CA ASN A 35 -7.75 8.54 -6.83
C ASN A 35 -9.10 8.63 -7.54
N GLU A 36 -9.14 8.48 -8.86
CA GLU A 36 -10.36 8.52 -9.67
C GLU A 36 -11.31 7.35 -9.32
N VAL A 37 -10.77 6.15 -9.14
CA VAL A 37 -11.56 4.98 -8.72
C VAL A 37 -12.18 5.21 -7.36
N LEU A 38 -11.42 5.72 -6.38
CA LEU A 38 -11.95 6.03 -5.04
C LEU A 38 -13.10 7.06 -5.12
N ASP A 39 -13.02 8.07 -6.02
CA ASP A 39 -14.09 9.04 -6.24
C ASP A 39 -15.34 8.43 -6.88
N SER A 40 -15.18 7.38 -7.65
CA SER A 40 -16.27 6.73 -8.39
C SER A 40 -17.11 5.75 -7.55
N ILE A 41 -16.63 5.35 -6.36
CA ILE A 41 -17.30 4.36 -5.53
C ILE A 41 -18.60 4.90 -4.95
N ASP A 42 -19.71 4.24 -5.28
CA ASP A 42 -21.00 4.55 -4.67
C ASP A 42 -21.12 3.93 -3.27
N ILE A 43 -20.83 4.73 -2.25
CA ILE A 43 -20.90 4.34 -0.84
C ILE A 43 -22.32 4.03 -0.33
N LYS A 44 -23.37 4.22 -1.15
CA LYS A 44 -24.72 3.80 -0.79
C LYS A 44 -24.92 2.31 -1.04
N THR A 45 -24.22 1.76 -2.02
CA THR A 45 -24.29 0.35 -2.41
C THR A 45 -23.10 -0.46 -1.89
N ILE A 46 -21.90 0.11 -1.95
CA ILE A 46 -20.66 -0.52 -1.45
C ILE A 46 -20.53 -0.28 0.07
N ARG A 47 -20.22 -1.33 0.82
CA ARG A 47 -20.11 -1.32 2.28
C ARG A 47 -18.68 -1.53 2.79
N CYS A 48 -17.80 -2.03 1.92
CA CYS A 48 -16.39 -2.25 2.21
C CYS A 48 -15.60 -2.19 0.91
N VAL A 49 -14.39 -1.65 0.95
CA VAL A 49 -13.43 -1.68 -0.14
C VAL A 49 -12.29 -2.63 0.21
N VAL A 50 -11.89 -3.47 -0.73
CA VAL A 50 -10.68 -4.31 -0.63
C VAL A 50 -9.69 -3.85 -1.68
N ILE A 51 -8.45 -3.61 -1.28
CA ILE A 51 -7.33 -3.28 -2.18
C ILE A 51 -6.35 -4.44 -2.20
N THR A 52 -5.99 -4.92 -3.39
CA THR A 52 -4.99 -5.98 -3.58
C THR A 52 -4.12 -5.71 -4.81
N GLY A 53 -3.07 -6.50 -5.02
CA GLY A 53 -2.21 -6.46 -6.19
C GLY A 53 -2.52 -7.59 -7.18
N ALA A 54 -2.40 -7.34 -8.47
CA ALA A 54 -2.50 -8.37 -9.49
C ALA A 54 -1.31 -9.33 -9.44
N GLY A 55 -1.57 -10.61 -9.72
CA GLY A 55 -0.55 -11.67 -9.69
C GLY A 55 -0.24 -12.16 -8.29
N GLU A 56 0.79 -13.02 -8.19
CA GLU A 56 1.12 -13.73 -6.93
C GLU A 56 2.36 -13.17 -6.21
N LYS A 57 3.08 -12.23 -6.84
CA LYS A 57 4.39 -11.80 -6.34
C LYS A 57 4.32 -10.56 -5.44
N ALA A 58 3.48 -9.61 -5.79
CA ALA A 58 3.47 -8.33 -5.09
C ALA A 58 2.06 -7.79 -4.91
N PHE A 59 1.79 -7.28 -3.74
CA PHE A 59 0.76 -6.31 -3.50
C PHE A 59 1.16 -5.01 -4.21
N VAL A 60 2.21 -4.35 -3.73
CA VAL A 60 2.86 -3.18 -4.31
C VAL A 60 4.32 -3.14 -3.85
N ALA A 61 5.27 -3.23 -4.74
CA ALA A 61 6.70 -3.26 -4.38
C ALA A 61 7.37 -1.89 -4.28
N GLY A 62 6.61 -0.83 -4.08
CA GLY A 62 7.12 0.53 -3.85
C GLY A 62 6.61 1.55 -4.87
N ALA A 63 7.19 2.74 -4.82
CA ALA A 63 7.03 3.74 -5.87
C ALA A 63 7.86 3.35 -7.11
N ASP A 64 7.48 3.86 -8.28
CA ASP A 64 8.20 3.61 -9.52
C ASP A 64 9.55 4.33 -9.53
N VAL A 65 10.62 3.60 -9.19
CA VAL A 65 11.97 4.15 -9.10
C VAL A 65 12.46 4.66 -10.46
N ALA A 66 12.04 4.03 -11.57
CA ALA A 66 12.43 4.49 -12.91
C ALA A 66 11.82 5.86 -13.21
N GLU A 67 10.53 6.08 -12.88
CA GLU A 67 9.90 7.39 -13.00
C GLU A 67 10.55 8.41 -12.07
N MET A 68 10.77 8.05 -10.80
CA MET A 68 11.37 8.93 -9.80
C MET A 68 12.80 9.37 -10.19
N SER A 69 13.59 8.51 -10.82
CA SER A 69 15.00 8.77 -11.14
C SER A 69 15.23 9.93 -12.12
N VAL A 70 14.22 10.32 -12.87
CA VAL A 70 14.28 11.40 -13.86
C VAL A 70 13.49 12.64 -13.44
N MET A 71 12.86 12.64 -12.26
CA MET A 71 12.09 13.77 -11.73
C MET A 71 13.02 14.91 -11.30
N THR A 72 12.61 16.12 -11.59
CA THR A 72 13.13 17.32 -10.95
C THR A 72 12.66 17.38 -9.48
N GLU A 73 13.29 18.22 -8.67
CA GLU A 73 12.89 18.44 -7.27
C GLU A 73 11.41 18.84 -7.14
N SER A 74 10.93 19.70 -8.03
CA SER A 74 9.52 20.13 -8.05
C SER A 74 8.58 18.98 -8.37
N GLU A 75 8.92 18.14 -9.36
CA GLU A 75 8.13 16.97 -9.73
C GLU A 75 8.13 15.91 -8.63
N ALA A 76 9.28 15.65 -8.00
CA ALA A 76 9.38 14.73 -6.87
C ALA A 76 8.55 15.22 -5.66
N THR A 77 8.55 16.52 -5.39
CA THR A 77 7.69 17.13 -4.36
C THR A 77 6.21 16.96 -4.68
N ALA A 78 5.82 17.21 -5.92
CA ALA A 78 4.44 17.03 -6.38
C ALA A 78 4.01 15.54 -6.31
N PHE A 79 4.88 14.61 -6.72
CA PHE A 79 4.65 13.18 -6.64
C PHE A 79 4.44 12.72 -5.18
N GLY A 80 5.32 13.14 -4.26
CA GLY A 80 5.17 12.89 -2.82
C GLY A 80 3.86 13.45 -2.26
N GLY A 81 3.50 14.67 -2.66
CA GLY A 81 2.23 15.32 -2.28
C GLY A 81 1.01 14.55 -2.78
N SER A 82 1.04 14.09 -4.04
CA SER A 82 -0.03 13.31 -4.67
C SER A 82 -0.24 11.97 -3.95
N GLY A 83 0.83 11.21 -3.70
CA GLY A 83 0.74 9.94 -2.98
C GLY A 83 0.18 10.12 -1.56
N ASN A 84 0.65 11.14 -0.83
CA ASN A 84 0.10 11.46 0.49
C ASN A 84 -1.38 11.82 0.43
N ALA A 85 -1.81 12.58 -0.57
CA ALA A 85 -3.21 12.96 -0.73
C ALA A 85 -4.12 11.75 -0.98
N VAL A 86 -3.71 10.84 -1.87
CA VAL A 86 -4.45 9.60 -2.16
C VAL A 86 -4.51 8.71 -0.92
N PHE A 87 -3.41 8.53 -0.21
CA PHE A 87 -3.39 7.68 0.99
C PHE A 87 -4.17 8.31 2.15
N ARG A 88 -4.16 9.64 2.26
CA ARG A 88 -5.03 10.35 3.20
C ARG A 88 -6.51 10.18 2.88
N LYS A 89 -6.86 10.14 1.58
CA LYS A 89 -8.22 9.87 1.13
C LYS A 89 -8.67 8.46 1.50
N ILE A 90 -7.79 7.44 1.36
CA ILE A 90 -8.05 6.07 1.81
C ILE A 90 -8.27 6.04 3.32
N GLU A 91 -7.38 6.66 4.11
CA GLU A 91 -7.47 6.73 5.57
C GLU A 91 -8.75 7.44 6.07
N ALA A 92 -9.29 8.37 5.28
CA ALA A 92 -10.50 9.11 5.59
C ALA A 92 -11.74 8.60 4.82
N PHE A 93 -11.63 7.44 4.17
CA PHE A 93 -12.72 6.91 3.36
C PHE A 93 -13.94 6.57 4.24
N PRO A 94 -15.18 6.91 3.81
CA PRO A 94 -16.35 6.84 4.69
C PRO A 94 -16.85 5.42 4.99
N ILE A 95 -16.28 4.40 4.35
CA ILE A 95 -16.57 2.98 4.62
C ILE A 95 -15.24 2.24 4.80
N PRO A 96 -15.21 1.07 5.49
CA PRO A 96 -13.98 0.34 5.73
C PRO A 96 -13.19 0.00 4.48
N VAL A 97 -11.88 0.19 4.55
CA VAL A 97 -10.92 -0.20 3.51
C VAL A 97 -9.98 -1.26 4.06
N VAL A 98 -9.91 -2.40 3.38
CA VAL A 98 -9.07 -3.55 3.74
C VAL A 98 -7.94 -3.69 2.74
N ALA A 99 -6.70 -3.75 3.20
CA ALA A 99 -5.57 -4.19 2.39
C ALA A 99 -5.46 -5.72 2.45
N ALA A 100 -5.65 -6.40 1.32
CA ALA A 100 -5.36 -7.82 1.14
C ALA A 100 -3.97 -7.96 0.49
N VAL A 101 -2.95 -8.12 1.34
CA VAL A 101 -1.54 -8.06 0.93
C VAL A 101 -1.09 -9.43 0.44
N ASN A 102 -1.08 -9.63 -0.87
CA ASN A 102 -0.84 -10.91 -1.54
C ASN A 102 0.63 -11.18 -1.90
N GLY A 103 1.59 -10.45 -1.35
CA GLY A 103 3.01 -10.59 -1.64
C GLY A 103 3.83 -9.43 -1.11
N TYR A 104 4.79 -8.92 -1.90
CA TYR A 104 5.62 -7.79 -1.48
C TYR A 104 4.79 -6.51 -1.26
N ALA A 105 4.93 -5.91 -0.09
CA ALA A 105 4.42 -4.59 0.29
C ALA A 105 5.60 -3.75 0.80
N LEU A 106 6.32 -3.08 -0.10
CA LEU A 106 7.57 -2.39 0.21
C LEU A 106 7.44 -0.88 -0.01
N GLY A 107 8.08 -0.07 0.83
CA GLY A 107 8.05 1.39 0.71
C GLY A 107 6.64 1.93 0.56
N GLY A 108 6.37 2.62 -0.55
CA GLY A 108 5.02 3.12 -0.89
C GLY A 108 3.92 2.07 -0.84
N GLY A 109 4.24 0.80 -1.11
CA GLY A 109 3.29 -0.31 -1.00
C GLY A 109 2.93 -0.65 0.45
N ASN A 110 3.90 -0.62 1.35
CA ASN A 110 3.62 -0.74 2.77
C ASN A 110 2.87 0.50 3.28
N GLU A 111 3.21 1.69 2.80
CA GLU A 111 2.52 2.95 3.14
C GLU A 111 1.06 2.95 2.67
N LEU A 112 0.77 2.37 1.49
CA LEU A 112 -0.60 2.12 1.02
C LEU A 112 -1.35 1.17 1.97
N ALA A 113 -0.75 0.04 2.32
CA ALA A 113 -1.35 -0.90 3.26
C ALA A 113 -1.61 -0.25 4.63
N LEU A 114 -0.67 0.57 5.12
CA LEU A 114 -0.80 1.31 6.37
C LEU A 114 -1.90 2.40 6.34
N SER A 115 -2.31 2.85 5.17
CA SER A 115 -3.41 3.83 5.03
C SER A 115 -4.80 3.20 5.07
N CYS A 116 -4.91 1.88 4.92
CA CYS A 116 -6.14 1.14 5.05
C CYS A 116 -6.52 0.92 6.53
N ASP A 117 -7.80 0.69 6.82
CA ASP A 117 -8.28 0.40 8.19
C ASP A 117 -7.78 -0.95 8.70
N ILE A 118 -7.89 -1.97 7.88
CA ILE A 118 -7.53 -3.35 8.21
C ILE A 118 -6.49 -3.84 7.19
N ARG A 119 -5.51 -4.61 7.66
CA ARG A 119 -4.52 -5.31 6.83
C ARG A 119 -4.60 -6.80 7.15
N ILE A 120 -4.85 -7.59 6.11
CA ILE A 120 -4.67 -9.04 6.12
C ILE A 120 -3.61 -9.38 5.07
N CYS A 121 -2.96 -10.52 5.19
CA CYS A 121 -1.95 -10.89 4.22
C CYS A 121 -1.90 -12.39 3.96
N SER A 122 -1.29 -12.75 2.85
CA SER A 122 -0.90 -14.12 2.56
C SER A 122 0.38 -14.51 3.33
N GLU A 123 0.59 -15.81 3.53
CA GLU A 123 1.76 -16.36 4.22
C GLU A 123 3.10 -16.04 3.54
N ASN A 124 3.09 -15.75 2.23
CA ASN A 124 4.26 -15.32 1.46
C ASN A 124 4.47 -13.80 1.47
N ALA A 125 3.61 -13.02 2.15
CA ALA A 125 3.74 -11.58 2.20
C ALA A 125 5.03 -11.12 2.91
N VAL A 126 5.60 -10.06 2.35
CA VAL A 126 6.82 -9.43 2.88
C VAL A 126 6.63 -7.93 2.91
N PHE A 127 6.76 -7.36 4.08
CA PHE A 127 6.66 -5.91 4.32
C PHE A 127 8.04 -5.30 4.52
N GLY A 128 8.17 -4.01 4.22
CA GLY A 128 9.41 -3.27 4.47
C GLY A 128 9.32 -1.79 4.15
N GLN A 129 10.29 -1.04 4.69
CA GLN A 129 10.51 0.38 4.38
C GLN A 129 11.97 0.56 3.96
N PRO A 130 12.30 0.30 2.67
CA PRO A 130 13.68 0.27 2.18
C PRO A 130 14.27 1.65 1.92
N GLU A 131 13.53 2.73 2.12
CA GLU A 131 13.85 4.09 1.69
C GLU A 131 15.17 4.59 2.25
N ALA A 132 15.47 4.34 3.53
CA ALA A 132 16.72 4.78 4.13
C ALA A 132 17.95 4.10 3.50
N GLY A 133 17.80 2.85 3.03
CA GLY A 133 18.83 2.15 2.24
C GLY A 133 19.08 2.77 0.87
N LEU A 134 18.15 3.56 0.35
CA LEU A 134 18.26 4.34 -0.88
C LEU A 134 18.70 5.80 -0.63
N GLY A 135 18.95 6.19 0.62
CA GLY A 135 19.31 7.56 1.00
C GLY A 135 18.15 8.54 1.01
N ILE A 136 16.89 8.06 1.05
CA ILE A 136 15.69 8.88 1.12
C ILE A 136 14.86 8.51 2.36
N THR A 137 13.76 9.22 2.59
CA THR A 137 12.81 8.91 3.65
C THR A 137 11.49 8.40 3.04
N PRO A 138 10.68 7.60 3.78
CA PRO A 138 9.33 7.23 3.34
C PRO A 138 8.50 8.48 3.00
N GLY A 139 8.09 8.57 1.73
CA GLY A 139 7.50 9.79 1.16
C GLY A 139 5.97 9.85 1.26
N PHE A 140 5.30 8.72 1.51
CA PHE A 140 3.84 8.62 1.50
C PHE A 140 3.23 8.40 2.89
N GLY A 141 3.96 8.78 3.94
CA GLY A 141 3.47 8.83 5.33
C GLY A 141 3.87 7.66 6.21
N GLY A 142 4.76 6.76 5.77
CA GLY A 142 5.24 5.62 6.54
C GLY A 142 5.92 6.02 7.85
N THR A 143 6.63 7.16 7.87
CA THR A 143 7.23 7.73 9.08
C THR A 143 6.21 8.02 10.19
N GLN A 144 4.94 8.18 9.83
CA GLN A 144 3.86 8.50 10.76
C GLN A 144 2.94 7.31 11.02
N ARG A 145 2.53 6.58 9.95
CA ARG A 145 1.54 5.50 10.08
C ARG A 145 2.12 4.24 10.70
N LEU A 146 3.38 3.88 10.37
CA LEU A 146 3.97 2.64 10.86
C LEU A 146 3.94 2.56 12.39
N ALA A 147 4.44 3.60 13.07
CA ALA A 147 4.48 3.62 14.53
C ALA A 147 3.08 3.59 15.18
N ARG A 148 2.09 4.22 14.54
CA ARG A 148 0.71 4.23 15.03
C ARG A 148 0.04 2.88 14.87
N VAL A 149 0.24 2.22 13.72
CA VAL A 149 -0.36 0.92 13.43
C VAL A 149 0.19 -0.16 14.35
N ILE A 150 1.52 -0.26 14.48
CA ILE A 150 2.14 -1.31 15.32
C ILE A 150 2.15 -0.94 16.83
N GLY A 151 1.78 0.29 17.19
CA GLY A 151 1.75 0.75 18.58
C GLY A 151 3.13 0.85 19.26
N SER A 152 4.21 0.85 18.49
CA SER A 152 5.59 0.89 19.02
C SER A 152 6.51 1.77 18.18
N VAL A 153 6.89 2.90 18.75
CA VAL A 153 7.86 3.82 18.12
C VAL A 153 9.24 3.18 17.97
N SER A 154 9.65 2.36 18.94
CA SER A 154 10.96 1.70 18.89
C SER A 154 11.07 0.68 17.78
N VAL A 155 10.05 -0.17 17.60
CA VAL A 155 10.00 -1.15 16.51
C VAL A 155 9.89 -0.42 15.15
N ALA A 156 9.07 0.62 15.06
CA ALA A 156 8.98 1.40 13.82
C ALA A 156 10.32 2.04 13.44
N LYS A 157 11.04 2.64 14.40
CA LYS A 157 12.39 3.20 14.15
C LYS A 157 13.39 2.13 13.73
N GLU A 158 13.36 0.96 14.38
CA GLU A 158 14.22 -0.15 14.03
C GLU A 158 14.00 -0.56 12.56
N LEU A 159 12.75 -0.76 12.15
CA LEU A 159 12.41 -1.13 10.77
C LEU A 159 12.81 -0.04 9.76
N LEU A 160 12.55 1.23 10.07
CA LEU A 160 12.90 2.36 9.21
C LEU A 160 14.42 2.55 9.06
N TYR A 161 15.20 2.33 10.13
CA TYR A 161 16.63 2.57 10.10
C TYR A 161 17.42 1.38 9.50
N THR A 162 16.95 0.15 9.74
CA THR A 162 17.61 -1.05 9.25
C THR A 162 17.18 -1.45 7.85
N CYS A 163 16.03 -0.95 7.37
CA CYS A 163 15.42 -1.32 6.09
C CYS A 163 15.18 -2.85 5.95
N ARG A 164 15.17 -3.58 7.06
CA ARG A 164 14.97 -5.02 7.00
C ARG A 164 13.53 -5.36 6.62
N ASN A 165 13.39 -6.50 5.99
CA ASN A 165 12.09 -7.05 5.66
C ASN A 165 11.43 -7.72 6.87
N VAL A 166 10.09 -7.65 6.90
CA VAL A 166 9.20 -8.28 7.88
C VAL A 166 8.34 -9.31 7.15
N LYS A 167 8.45 -10.58 7.52
CA LYS A 167 7.61 -11.65 6.97
C LYS A 167 6.23 -11.68 7.63
N ALA A 168 5.28 -12.38 7.03
CA ALA A 168 3.88 -12.45 7.45
C ALA A 168 3.70 -12.83 8.93
N GLU A 169 4.41 -13.84 9.42
CA GLU A 169 4.36 -14.26 10.83
C GLU A 169 4.81 -13.16 11.79
N GLU A 170 5.92 -12.48 11.46
CA GLU A 170 6.38 -11.34 12.26
C GLU A 170 5.44 -10.16 12.15
N ALA A 171 4.89 -9.89 10.97
CA ALA A 171 3.91 -8.82 10.76
C ALA A 171 2.68 -9.01 11.65
N LEU A 172 2.19 -10.24 11.79
CA LEU A 172 1.11 -10.58 12.72
C LEU A 172 1.55 -10.35 14.19
N ARG A 173 2.73 -10.83 14.55
CA ARG A 173 3.26 -10.72 15.93
C ARG A 173 3.44 -9.27 16.39
N ILE A 174 3.86 -8.37 15.50
CA ILE A 174 4.06 -6.95 15.83
C ILE A 174 2.80 -6.09 15.62
N GLY A 175 1.68 -6.68 15.22
CA GLY A 175 0.42 -5.95 14.99
C GLY A 175 0.38 -5.15 13.68
N LEU A 176 1.28 -5.43 12.73
CA LEU A 176 1.26 -4.80 11.41
C LEU A 176 0.07 -5.31 10.58
N VAL A 177 -0.28 -6.58 10.71
CA VAL A 177 -1.47 -7.20 10.11
C VAL A 177 -2.32 -7.87 11.18
N SER A 178 -3.61 -8.04 10.90
CA SER A 178 -4.58 -8.66 11.83
C SER A 178 -4.76 -10.16 11.60
N ALA A 179 -4.43 -10.67 10.40
CA ALA A 179 -4.53 -12.09 10.06
C ALA A 179 -3.60 -12.46 8.91
N VAL A 180 -3.24 -13.75 8.88
CA VAL A 180 -2.45 -14.37 7.81
C VAL A 180 -3.24 -15.56 7.27
N TYR A 181 -3.28 -15.70 5.95
CA TYR A 181 -3.99 -16.76 5.24
C TYR A 181 -3.06 -17.48 4.26
N PRO A 182 -3.35 -18.74 3.88
CA PRO A 182 -2.76 -19.33 2.69
C PRO A 182 -3.00 -18.42 1.48
N GLN A 183 -2.02 -18.36 0.57
CA GLN A 183 -2.14 -17.44 -0.58
C GLN A 183 -3.38 -17.68 -1.44
N ALA A 184 -3.83 -18.92 -1.52
CA ALA A 184 -5.03 -19.30 -2.29
C ALA A 184 -6.35 -18.85 -1.65
N ASP A 185 -6.33 -18.47 -0.37
CA ASP A 185 -7.51 -18.13 0.42
C ASP A 185 -7.62 -16.63 0.73
N LEU A 186 -6.66 -15.83 0.24
CA LEU A 186 -6.62 -14.38 0.51
C LEU A 186 -7.57 -13.58 -0.40
#